data_d2e15a89c3bed7958b2565c6e41765e5
#
_entry.id   d2e15a89c3bed7958b2565c6e41765e5
#
_cell.length_a   1.000
_cell.length_b   1.000
_cell.length_c   1.000
_cell.angle_alpha   90.00
_cell.angle_beta   90.00
_cell.angle_gamma   90.00
#
_symmetry.space_group_name_H-M   'P 1'
#
loop_
_entity.id
_entity.type
_entity.pdbx_description
1 polymer ?
#
loop_
_entity_poly.entity_id
_entity_poly.type
_entity_poly.pdbx_seq_one_letter_code
_entity_poly.pdbx_strand_id
1 'polypeptide(L)'
;MLVRWVRRASASMRRTPPRHSPVQHVPALPVDGGTFTTGTGSRPYKLFVPEGFKGKRMPLVMMLHGCQQDPDDFARGTRMNAFAQRHGFIALYPFQPPRSNASKCWNWFSPVDQRRGSGEPAMLAGMARHVTEHHGADPDRVFVAGLSAGAAMAAILGREYPDVFAAAGVHSGLPQGAAQDVTSALAVMHTGRLRPLGPSRSGGPGVPTIVFHGDDDKTVHPANGQHVVYDVLAGTPPPAQITRGEHNGRPFTHTVFPGRDGRPFVEHWEVHGTGHAWSGGDPAGSFTDPQGPDASGEIVRFFALQRRRMLS
;
A
#
# COMPACT_ATOMS: atom_id res chain seq x y z
N MET A 1 62.14 -19.13 -20.49
CA MET A 1 61.35 -18.95 -19.22
C MET A 1 59.91 -18.60 -19.61
N LEU A 2 59.01 -19.60 -19.57
CA LEU A 2 57.60 -19.40 -19.88
C LEU A 2 56.84 -19.11 -18.59
N VAL A 3 56.24 -17.91 -18.46
CA VAL A 3 55.35 -17.58 -17.35
C VAL A 3 53.92 -17.97 -17.71
N ARG A 4 53.38 -18.99 -17.03
CA ARG A 4 52.00 -19.44 -17.13
C ARG A 4 51.10 -18.49 -16.33
N TRP A 5 50.12 -17.81 -17.01
CA TRP A 5 49.04 -17.10 -16.41
C TRP A 5 47.90 -18.07 -16.02
N VAL A 6 47.70 -18.21 -14.73
CA VAL A 6 46.56 -18.97 -14.17
C VAL A 6 45.34 -18.03 -14.13
N ARG A 7 44.38 -18.22 -15.00
CA ARG A 7 43.06 -17.53 -14.89
C ARG A 7 42.27 -18.17 -13.75
N ARG A 8 42.04 -17.41 -12.68
CA ARG A 8 41.05 -17.76 -11.67
C ARG A 8 39.66 -17.48 -12.23
N ALA A 9 38.88 -18.51 -12.44
CA ALA A 9 37.45 -18.43 -12.73
C ALA A 9 36.72 -18.04 -11.44
N SER A 10 36.17 -16.85 -11.38
CA SER A 10 35.24 -16.43 -10.31
C SER A 10 33.89 -17.10 -10.57
N ALA A 11 33.55 -18.11 -9.78
CA ALA A 11 32.22 -18.69 -9.79
C ALA A 11 31.23 -17.70 -9.20
N SER A 12 30.42 -17.07 -10.04
CA SER A 12 29.25 -16.31 -9.66
C SER A 12 28.21 -17.26 -9.09
N MET A 13 28.08 -17.35 -7.77
CA MET A 13 26.97 -18.03 -7.13
C MET A 13 25.69 -17.25 -7.43
N ARG A 14 24.93 -17.71 -8.41
CA ARG A 14 23.55 -17.30 -8.64
C ARG A 14 22.74 -17.74 -7.43
N ARG A 15 22.44 -16.82 -6.51
CA ARG A 15 21.44 -17.04 -5.46
C ARG A 15 20.08 -17.13 -6.16
N THR A 16 19.53 -18.34 -6.20
CA THR A 16 18.14 -18.58 -6.59
C THR A 16 17.24 -17.85 -5.59
N PRO A 17 16.29 -17.01 -6.05
CA PRO A 17 15.33 -16.40 -5.12
C PRO A 17 14.51 -17.51 -4.45
N PRO A 18 14.11 -17.34 -3.17
CA PRO A 18 13.30 -18.31 -2.47
C PRO A 18 12.00 -18.55 -3.26
N ARG A 19 11.71 -19.81 -3.55
CA ARG A 19 10.43 -20.21 -4.13
C ARG A 19 9.36 -19.94 -3.09
N HIS A 20 8.54 -18.90 -3.31
CA HIS A 20 7.32 -18.74 -2.56
C HIS A 20 6.40 -19.91 -2.91
N SER A 21 6.16 -20.79 -1.95
CA SER A 21 5.15 -21.84 -2.09
C SER A 21 3.80 -21.19 -2.36
N PRO A 22 2.95 -21.75 -3.24
CA PRO A 22 1.63 -21.21 -3.50
C PRO A 22 0.88 -21.09 -2.17
N VAL A 23 0.29 -19.92 -1.94
CA VAL A 23 -0.52 -19.67 -0.74
C VAL A 23 -1.72 -20.61 -0.82
N GLN A 24 -1.77 -21.59 0.06
CA GLN A 24 -2.91 -22.50 0.16
C GLN A 24 -4.18 -21.67 0.40
N HIS A 25 -5.25 -22.03 -0.29
CA HIS A 25 -6.57 -21.45 -0.09
C HIS A 25 -6.97 -21.64 1.38
N VAL A 26 -6.83 -20.59 2.18
CA VAL A 26 -7.31 -20.58 3.56
C VAL A 26 -8.83 -20.33 3.49
N PRO A 27 -9.68 -21.23 4.03
CA PRO A 27 -11.11 -20.99 4.12
C PRO A 27 -11.37 -19.60 4.71
N ALA A 28 -12.46 -18.96 4.31
CA ALA A 28 -12.85 -17.67 4.86
C ALA A 28 -12.94 -17.79 6.38
N LEU A 29 -11.88 -17.35 7.08
CA LEU A 29 -11.84 -17.34 8.53
C LEU A 29 -12.82 -16.30 9.06
N PRO A 30 -13.45 -16.52 10.22
CA PRO A 30 -14.41 -15.59 10.77
C PRO A 30 -13.78 -14.21 10.90
N VAL A 31 -14.44 -13.22 10.31
CA VAL A 31 -14.06 -11.82 10.37
C VAL A 31 -15.04 -11.14 11.31
N ASP A 32 -14.57 -10.64 12.43
CA ASP A 32 -15.38 -9.80 13.30
C ASP A 32 -15.67 -8.48 12.58
N GLY A 33 -16.83 -7.91 12.85
CA GLY A 33 -17.23 -6.62 12.29
C GLY A 33 -17.58 -5.63 13.37
N GLY A 34 -17.37 -4.35 13.08
CA GLY A 34 -17.70 -3.26 13.98
C GLY A 34 -18.12 -2.01 13.23
N THR A 35 -18.52 -1.02 13.99
CA THR A 35 -18.76 0.33 13.49
C THR A 35 -17.99 1.31 14.34
N PHE A 36 -17.10 2.05 13.72
CA PHE A 36 -16.39 3.14 14.38
C PHE A 36 -17.18 4.43 14.19
N THR A 37 -17.44 5.15 15.29
CA THR A 37 -18.24 6.38 15.30
C THR A 37 -17.42 7.53 15.86
N THR A 38 -17.52 8.68 15.20
CA THR A 38 -16.97 9.97 15.66
C THR A 38 -18.10 11.00 15.69
N GLY A 39 -17.83 12.19 16.19
CA GLY A 39 -18.78 13.31 16.12
C GLY A 39 -19.20 13.72 14.69
N THR A 40 -18.43 13.30 13.68
CA THR A 40 -18.66 13.65 12.26
C THR A 40 -19.26 12.52 11.43
N GLY A 41 -19.49 11.33 12.03
CA GLY A 41 -20.11 10.21 11.31
C GLY A 41 -19.63 8.84 11.79
N SER A 42 -20.07 7.82 11.10
CA SER A 42 -19.73 6.43 11.39
C SER A 42 -19.30 5.66 10.14
N ARG A 43 -18.37 4.70 10.35
CA ARG A 43 -17.91 3.78 9.30
C ARG A 43 -17.92 2.35 9.82
N PRO A 44 -18.59 1.43 9.12
CA PRO A 44 -18.44 0.00 9.36
C PRO A 44 -17.02 -0.44 9.00
N TYR A 45 -16.55 -1.47 9.66
CA TYR A 45 -15.30 -2.14 9.32
C TYR A 45 -15.41 -3.64 9.57
N LYS A 46 -14.52 -4.41 8.93
CA LYS A 46 -14.25 -5.80 9.25
C LYS A 46 -12.84 -5.94 9.80
N LEU A 47 -12.67 -6.89 10.69
CA LEU A 47 -11.41 -7.15 11.37
C LEU A 47 -11.10 -8.64 11.31
N PHE A 48 -9.90 -8.95 10.83
CA PHE A 48 -9.34 -10.30 10.91
C PHE A 48 -8.24 -10.30 11.97
N VAL A 49 -8.41 -11.13 13.00
CA VAL A 49 -7.42 -11.34 14.07
C VAL A 49 -6.89 -12.76 13.93
N PRO A 50 -5.59 -12.97 13.67
CA PRO A 50 -5.05 -14.30 13.46
C PRO A 50 -5.05 -15.12 14.74
N GLU A 51 -5.30 -16.42 14.60
CA GLU A 51 -5.23 -17.37 15.72
C GLU A 51 -3.78 -17.71 16.12
N GLY A 52 -3.59 -18.12 17.36
CA GLY A 52 -2.28 -18.56 17.86
C GLY A 52 -1.33 -17.45 18.32
N PHE A 53 -1.73 -16.19 18.26
CA PHE A 53 -0.91 -15.02 18.65
C PHE A 53 -1.35 -14.34 19.95
N LYS A 54 -2.13 -15.04 20.79
CA LYS A 54 -2.64 -14.51 22.07
C LYS A 54 -1.49 -13.97 22.95
N GLY A 55 -1.70 -12.78 23.52
CA GLY A 55 -0.74 -12.13 24.43
C GLY A 55 0.44 -11.42 23.73
N LYS A 56 0.55 -11.47 22.42
CA LYS A 56 1.57 -10.72 21.67
C LYS A 56 0.99 -9.45 21.09
N ARG A 57 1.73 -8.34 21.18
CA ARG A 57 1.39 -7.11 20.44
C ARG A 57 1.68 -7.33 18.95
N MET A 58 0.62 -7.44 18.16
CA MET A 58 0.71 -7.68 16.72
C MET A 58 0.73 -6.36 15.93
N PRO A 59 1.37 -6.32 14.76
CA PRO A 59 1.16 -5.22 13.83
C PRO A 59 -0.32 -5.12 13.42
N LEU A 60 -0.75 -3.92 13.01
CA LEU A 60 -2.03 -3.66 12.39
C LEU A 60 -1.84 -3.22 10.95
N VAL A 61 -2.53 -3.83 10.00
CA VAL A 61 -2.55 -3.42 8.60
C VAL A 61 -3.97 -3.02 8.23
N MET A 62 -4.18 -1.73 7.95
CA MET A 62 -5.44 -1.22 7.41
C MET A 62 -5.44 -1.36 5.89
N MET A 63 -6.49 -2.01 5.35
CA MET A 63 -6.64 -2.32 3.94
C MET A 63 -7.82 -1.53 3.36
N LEU A 64 -7.55 -0.61 2.44
CA LEU A 64 -8.53 0.29 1.84
C LEU A 64 -8.89 -0.16 0.42
N HIS A 65 -10.12 -0.63 0.24
CA HIS A 65 -10.61 -1.15 -1.04
C HIS A 65 -10.73 -0.05 -2.12
N GLY A 66 -10.73 -0.45 -3.38
CA GLY A 66 -11.01 0.43 -4.52
C GLY A 66 -12.50 0.76 -4.67
N CYS A 67 -12.81 1.62 -5.64
CA CYS A 67 -14.20 1.91 -6.03
C CYS A 67 -14.94 0.62 -6.37
N GLN A 68 -16.26 0.57 -6.08
CA GLN A 68 -17.18 -0.54 -6.32
C GLN A 68 -16.92 -1.81 -5.48
N GLN A 69 -15.76 -1.93 -4.86
CA GLN A 69 -15.43 -3.04 -3.97
C GLN A 69 -16.07 -2.90 -2.58
N ASP A 70 -15.88 -3.93 -1.78
CA ASP A 70 -16.20 -3.96 -0.35
C ASP A 70 -15.08 -4.72 0.41
N PRO A 71 -15.11 -4.73 1.75
CA PRO A 71 -14.12 -5.42 2.57
C PRO A 71 -13.91 -6.89 2.25
N ASP A 72 -14.99 -7.64 1.95
CA ASP A 72 -14.91 -9.09 1.68
C ASP A 72 -14.26 -9.36 0.32
N ASP A 73 -14.68 -8.61 -0.69
CA ASP A 73 -14.11 -8.69 -2.03
C ASP A 73 -12.62 -8.36 -2.01
N PHE A 74 -12.25 -7.28 -1.34
CA PHE A 74 -10.86 -6.84 -1.25
C PHE A 74 -9.99 -7.79 -0.41
N ALA A 75 -10.52 -8.33 0.69
CA ALA A 75 -9.81 -9.33 1.49
C ALA A 75 -9.55 -10.62 0.70
N ARG A 76 -10.52 -11.08 -0.10
CA ARG A 76 -10.33 -12.24 -1.00
C ARG A 76 -9.27 -11.93 -2.06
N GLY A 77 -9.45 -10.86 -2.81
CA GLY A 77 -8.58 -10.49 -3.92
C GLY A 77 -7.13 -10.29 -3.50
N THR A 78 -6.88 -9.64 -2.37
CA THR A 78 -5.54 -9.42 -1.83
C THR A 78 -4.98 -10.61 -1.06
N ARG A 79 -5.80 -11.58 -0.66
CA ARG A 79 -5.44 -12.70 0.23
C ARG A 79 -4.80 -12.23 1.54
N MET A 80 -5.04 -10.98 1.97
CA MET A 80 -4.34 -10.38 3.10
C MET A 80 -4.63 -11.11 4.42
N ASN A 81 -5.80 -11.76 4.58
CA ASN A 81 -6.09 -12.60 5.75
C ASN A 81 -5.16 -13.82 5.85
N ALA A 82 -4.81 -14.44 4.71
CA ALA A 82 -3.85 -15.54 4.70
C ALA A 82 -2.43 -15.09 5.11
N PHE A 83 -2.03 -13.89 4.65
CA PHE A 83 -0.78 -13.28 5.11
C PHE A 83 -0.84 -12.91 6.60
N ALA A 84 -1.96 -12.35 7.06
CA ALA A 84 -2.18 -12.02 8.46
C ALA A 84 -2.06 -13.26 9.37
N GLN A 85 -2.70 -14.37 8.98
CA GLN A 85 -2.59 -15.64 9.71
C GLN A 85 -1.15 -16.18 9.73
N ARG A 86 -0.44 -16.09 8.60
CA ARG A 86 0.93 -16.60 8.49
C ARG A 86 1.95 -15.77 9.27
N HIS A 87 1.82 -14.45 9.22
CA HIS A 87 2.84 -13.52 9.74
C HIS A 87 2.48 -12.87 11.07
N GLY A 88 1.27 -13.10 11.60
CA GLY A 88 0.84 -12.62 12.90
C GLY A 88 0.60 -11.11 12.94
N PHE A 89 -0.30 -10.61 12.11
CA PHE A 89 -0.78 -9.24 12.17
C PHE A 89 -2.30 -9.17 12.07
N ILE A 90 -2.89 -8.11 12.60
CA ILE A 90 -4.32 -7.83 12.50
C ILE A 90 -4.58 -7.13 11.16
N ALA A 91 -5.57 -7.61 10.38
CA ALA A 91 -6.00 -6.93 9.16
C ALA A 91 -7.34 -6.23 9.40
N LEU A 92 -7.37 -4.91 9.15
CA LEU A 92 -8.52 -4.03 9.34
C LEU A 92 -9.02 -3.54 7.98
N TYR A 93 -10.30 -3.76 7.69
CA TYR A 93 -10.94 -3.41 6.42
C TYR A 93 -12.07 -2.40 6.65
N PRO A 94 -11.80 -1.09 6.62
CA PRO A 94 -12.85 -0.09 6.63
C PRO A 94 -13.74 -0.21 5.39
N PHE A 95 -15.04 0.08 5.53
CA PHE A 95 -15.99 0.05 4.44
C PHE A 95 -16.46 1.46 4.08
N GLN A 96 -16.34 1.82 2.80
CA GLN A 96 -16.92 3.02 2.24
C GLN A 96 -18.34 2.73 1.75
N PRO A 97 -19.40 3.10 2.50
CA PRO A 97 -20.76 2.75 2.14
C PRO A 97 -21.29 3.66 1.01
N PRO A 98 -22.30 3.20 0.22
CA PRO A 98 -22.88 3.98 -0.87
C PRO A 98 -23.43 5.34 -0.44
N ARG A 99 -23.90 5.49 0.80
CA ARG A 99 -24.36 6.77 1.36
C ARG A 99 -23.28 7.84 1.47
N SER A 100 -22.00 7.43 1.52
CA SER A 100 -20.86 8.34 1.61
C SER A 100 -20.24 8.63 0.24
N ASN A 101 -20.33 7.67 -0.68
CA ASN A 101 -20.00 7.82 -2.09
C ASN A 101 -20.73 6.72 -2.88
N ALA A 102 -21.55 7.10 -3.86
CA ALA A 102 -22.41 6.17 -4.60
C ALA A 102 -21.62 5.04 -5.29
N SER A 103 -20.38 5.30 -5.71
CA SER A 103 -19.45 4.31 -6.29
C SER A 103 -18.58 3.63 -5.25
N LYS A 104 -18.81 3.83 -3.95
CA LYS A 104 -17.98 3.34 -2.85
C LYS A 104 -16.51 3.75 -2.96
N CYS A 105 -16.20 4.85 -3.66
CA CYS A 105 -14.85 5.42 -3.72
C CYS A 105 -14.54 6.19 -2.45
N TRP A 106 -13.34 6.08 -1.92
CA TRP A 106 -12.82 7.05 -0.95
C TRP A 106 -12.74 8.41 -1.63
N ASN A 107 -13.13 9.48 -0.93
CA ASN A 107 -13.26 10.84 -1.51
C ASN A 107 -11.92 11.59 -1.54
N TRP A 108 -10.84 10.91 -1.93
CA TRP A 108 -9.45 11.38 -1.96
C TRP A 108 -9.24 12.70 -2.71
N PHE A 109 -10.15 13.04 -3.64
CA PHE A 109 -10.11 14.27 -4.46
C PHE A 109 -10.76 15.47 -3.77
N SER A 110 -11.47 15.26 -2.68
CA SER A 110 -12.16 16.34 -1.94
C SER A 110 -11.16 17.06 -1.04
N PRO A 111 -11.09 18.41 -1.04
CA PRO A 111 -10.15 19.15 -0.21
C PRO A 111 -10.28 18.90 1.30
N VAL A 112 -11.48 18.54 1.78
CA VAL A 112 -11.73 18.20 3.19
C VAL A 112 -11.15 16.84 3.53
N ASP A 113 -11.07 15.94 2.57
CA ASP A 113 -10.57 14.58 2.72
C ASP A 113 -9.06 14.43 2.41
N GLN A 114 -8.35 15.56 2.37
CA GLN A 114 -6.90 15.60 2.13
C GLN A 114 -6.13 16.27 3.29
N ARG A 115 -6.77 16.45 4.45
CA ARG A 115 -6.19 17.21 5.57
C ARG A 115 -6.31 16.45 6.86
N ARG A 116 -5.29 16.63 7.68
CA ARG A 116 -5.34 16.19 9.07
C ARG A 116 -6.50 16.83 9.84
N GLY A 117 -7.17 16.04 10.66
CA GLY A 117 -8.25 16.51 11.54
C GLY A 117 -9.61 16.66 10.86
N SER A 118 -9.75 16.33 9.58
CA SER A 118 -11.01 16.46 8.84
C SER A 118 -11.31 15.24 7.96
N GLY A 119 -12.58 15.09 7.59
CA GLY A 119 -13.05 14.12 6.60
C GLY A 119 -12.74 12.67 6.89
N GLU A 120 -12.58 11.90 5.82
CA GLU A 120 -12.29 10.47 5.88
C GLU A 120 -10.92 10.16 6.49
N PRO A 121 -9.84 10.93 6.24
CA PRO A 121 -8.55 10.67 6.89
C PRO A 121 -8.61 10.71 8.41
N ALA A 122 -9.34 11.67 8.99
CA ALA A 122 -9.51 11.76 10.43
C ALA A 122 -10.28 10.56 11.01
N MET A 123 -11.33 10.14 10.30
CA MET A 123 -12.12 8.96 10.63
C MET A 123 -11.27 7.67 10.60
N LEU A 124 -10.49 7.47 9.54
CA LEU A 124 -9.67 6.28 9.35
C LEU A 124 -8.50 6.23 10.35
N ALA A 125 -7.83 7.35 10.58
CA ALA A 125 -6.77 7.42 11.60
C ALA A 125 -7.32 7.18 13.02
N GLY A 126 -8.51 7.71 13.33
CA GLY A 126 -9.20 7.42 14.58
C GLY A 126 -9.56 5.95 14.73
N MET A 127 -10.08 5.32 13.67
CA MET A 127 -10.38 3.90 13.64
C MET A 127 -9.12 3.04 13.87
N ALA A 128 -8.01 3.38 13.22
CA ALA A 128 -6.75 2.68 13.42
C ALA A 128 -6.28 2.73 14.88
N ARG A 129 -6.35 3.90 15.53
CA ARG A 129 -6.02 4.04 16.96
C ARG A 129 -6.97 3.21 17.83
N HIS A 130 -8.27 3.32 17.59
CA HIS A 130 -9.29 2.57 18.32
C HIS A 130 -9.02 1.06 18.27
N VAL A 131 -8.81 0.51 17.08
CA VAL A 131 -8.51 -0.93 16.92
C VAL A 131 -7.19 -1.31 17.55
N THR A 132 -6.16 -0.45 17.44
CA THR A 132 -4.85 -0.67 18.07
C THR A 132 -4.99 -0.81 19.59
N GLU A 133 -5.76 0.06 20.22
CA GLU A 133 -5.98 0.06 21.67
C GLU A 133 -6.82 -1.14 22.12
N HIS A 134 -7.96 -1.40 21.47
CA HIS A 134 -8.93 -2.41 21.90
C HIS A 134 -8.51 -3.85 21.58
N HIS A 135 -7.69 -4.06 20.56
CA HIS A 135 -7.19 -5.39 20.20
C HIS A 135 -5.71 -5.60 20.56
N GLY A 136 -5.11 -4.68 21.33
CA GLY A 136 -3.75 -4.82 21.81
C GLY A 136 -2.69 -4.86 20.71
N ALA A 137 -2.91 -4.16 19.59
CA ALA A 137 -1.92 -4.07 18.53
C ALA A 137 -0.70 -3.22 18.95
N ASP A 138 0.40 -3.37 18.23
CA ASP A 138 1.62 -2.59 18.44
C ASP A 138 1.46 -1.19 17.82
N PRO A 139 1.39 -0.10 18.61
CA PRO A 139 1.18 1.24 18.09
C PRO A 139 2.34 1.74 17.21
N ASP A 140 3.52 1.10 17.28
CA ASP A 140 4.65 1.45 16.43
C ASP A 140 4.67 0.68 15.11
N ARG A 141 3.75 -0.26 14.93
CA ARG A 141 3.63 -1.10 13.73
C ARG A 141 2.20 -1.08 13.18
N VAL A 142 1.69 0.12 12.95
CA VAL A 142 0.39 0.36 12.29
C VAL A 142 0.67 0.80 10.87
N PHE A 143 0.07 0.11 9.90
CA PHE A 143 0.32 0.31 8.47
C PHE A 143 -0.98 0.51 7.73
N VAL A 144 -0.92 1.12 6.55
CA VAL A 144 -2.07 1.28 5.66
C VAL A 144 -1.70 0.90 4.24
N ALA A 145 -2.57 0.16 3.55
CA ALA A 145 -2.42 -0.11 2.12
C ALA A 145 -3.79 -0.06 1.43
N GLY A 146 -3.78 0.15 0.12
CA GLY A 146 -5.01 0.17 -0.65
C GLY A 146 -4.81 0.05 -2.15
N LEU A 147 -5.96 -0.07 -2.86
CA LEU A 147 -6.03 -0.10 -4.32
C LEU A 147 -6.78 1.15 -4.81
N SER A 148 -6.30 1.78 -5.91
CA SER A 148 -7.03 2.84 -6.61
C SER A 148 -7.39 4.02 -5.69
N ALA A 149 -8.66 4.34 -5.52
CA ALA A 149 -9.13 5.35 -4.56
C ALA A 149 -8.67 5.05 -3.11
N GLY A 150 -8.63 3.76 -2.73
CA GLY A 150 -8.10 3.33 -1.43
C GLY A 150 -6.59 3.55 -1.31
N ALA A 151 -5.85 3.40 -2.40
CA ALA A 151 -4.42 3.69 -2.45
C ALA A 151 -4.13 5.19 -2.35
N ALA A 152 -4.91 6.03 -3.03
CA ALA A 152 -4.82 7.49 -2.90
C ALA A 152 -5.12 7.94 -1.46
N MET A 153 -6.10 7.34 -0.80
CA MET A 153 -6.40 7.60 0.61
C MET A 153 -5.26 7.08 1.52
N ALA A 154 -4.62 5.94 1.19
CA ALA A 154 -3.46 5.45 1.92
C ALA A 154 -2.25 6.40 1.81
N ALA A 155 -2.02 6.99 0.65
CA ALA A 155 -0.99 8.03 0.46
C ALA A 155 -1.28 9.28 1.32
N ILE A 156 -2.53 9.74 1.36
CA ILE A 156 -2.96 10.85 2.22
C ILE A 156 -2.73 10.52 3.70
N LEU A 157 -3.13 9.32 4.15
CA LEU A 157 -2.95 8.88 5.53
C LEU A 157 -1.48 8.80 5.93
N GLY A 158 -0.63 8.26 5.07
CA GLY A 158 0.82 8.20 5.31
C GLY A 158 1.47 9.58 5.45
N ARG A 159 0.92 10.58 4.79
CA ARG A 159 1.41 11.97 4.85
C ARG A 159 0.85 12.76 6.03
N GLU A 160 -0.46 12.67 6.25
CA GLU A 160 -1.17 13.47 7.25
C GLU A 160 -1.10 12.87 8.67
N TYR A 161 -0.85 11.57 8.79
CA TYR A 161 -0.83 10.84 10.05
C TYR A 161 0.42 9.97 10.25
N PRO A 162 1.65 10.53 10.11
CA PRO A 162 2.89 9.79 10.36
C PRO A 162 3.07 9.40 11.84
N ASP A 163 2.28 10.00 12.73
CA ASP A 163 2.17 9.65 14.14
C ASP A 163 1.26 8.42 14.40
N VAL A 164 0.53 7.96 13.39
CA VAL A 164 -0.30 6.77 13.43
C VAL A 164 0.30 5.66 12.57
N PHE A 165 0.58 5.96 11.31
CA PHE A 165 1.02 4.99 10.34
C PHE A 165 2.55 4.98 10.20
N ALA A 166 3.15 3.82 10.36
CA ALA A 166 4.59 3.61 10.22
C ALA A 166 5.04 3.48 8.76
N ALA A 167 4.16 3.02 7.88
CA ALA A 167 4.40 2.93 6.44
C ALA A 167 3.08 2.83 5.65
N ALA A 168 3.16 3.08 4.32
CA ALA A 168 2.03 2.99 3.40
C ALA A 168 2.33 2.06 2.21
N GLY A 169 1.27 1.39 1.70
CA GLY A 169 1.26 0.62 0.45
C GLY A 169 0.25 1.23 -0.54
N VAL A 170 0.72 1.61 -1.70
CA VAL A 170 -0.07 2.32 -2.71
C VAL A 170 -0.10 1.49 -3.99
N HIS A 171 -1.23 0.84 -4.30
CA HIS A 171 -1.38 0.09 -5.54
C HIS A 171 -2.30 0.82 -6.51
N SER A 172 -1.79 1.23 -7.68
CA SER A 172 -2.53 1.97 -8.71
C SER A 172 -3.21 3.23 -8.16
N GLY A 173 -2.51 3.98 -7.29
CA GLY A 173 -3.02 5.16 -6.59
C GLY A 173 -2.49 6.47 -7.15
N LEU A 174 -2.77 7.54 -6.42
CA LEU A 174 -2.39 8.91 -6.75
C LEU A 174 -1.81 9.60 -5.49
N PRO A 175 -0.95 10.62 -5.66
CA PRO A 175 -0.43 11.39 -4.53
C PRO A 175 -1.50 12.30 -3.92
N GLN A 176 -1.26 12.73 -2.68
CA GLN A 176 -2.07 13.78 -2.05
C GLN A 176 -2.04 15.06 -2.91
N GLY A 177 -3.17 15.75 -2.99
CA GLY A 177 -3.26 17.00 -3.75
C GLY A 177 -3.40 16.84 -5.26
N ALA A 178 -3.41 15.63 -5.79
CA ALA A 178 -3.52 15.38 -7.23
C ALA A 178 -4.81 15.97 -7.86
N ALA A 179 -5.87 16.15 -7.07
CA ALA A 179 -7.14 16.73 -7.50
C ALA A 179 -7.79 17.55 -6.38
N GLN A 180 -8.78 18.38 -6.73
CA GLN A 180 -9.56 19.20 -5.80
C GLN A 180 -11.08 19.03 -5.98
N ASP A 181 -11.49 18.29 -7.00
CA ASP A 181 -12.87 17.99 -7.36
C ASP A 181 -12.93 16.77 -8.29
N VAL A 182 -14.14 16.32 -8.62
CA VAL A 182 -14.35 15.13 -9.49
C VAL A 182 -13.76 15.35 -10.89
N THR A 183 -13.87 16.56 -11.45
CA THR A 183 -13.38 16.87 -12.81
C THR A 183 -11.86 16.76 -12.88
N SER A 184 -11.17 17.39 -11.94
CA SER A 184 -9.70 17.31 -11.85
C SER A 184 -9.23 15.89 -11.50
N ALA A 185 -10.01 15.14 -10.70
CA ALA A 185 -9.73 13.73 -10.42
C ALA A 185 -9.75 12.88 -11.68
N LEU A 186 -10.81 12.98 -12.49
CA LEU A 186 -10.90 12.26 -13.76
C LEU A 186 -9.76 12.66 -14.71
N ALA A 187 -9.45 13.96 -14.80
CA ALA A 187 -8.37 14.44 -15.65
C ALA A 187 -7.01 13.88 -15.27
N VAL A 188 -6.63 13.91 -13.98
CA VAL A 188 -5.33 13.37 -13.52
C VAL A 188 -5.29 11.84 -13.60
N MET A 189 -6.39 11.16 -13.33
CA MET A 189 -6.48 9.71 -13.49
C MET A 189 -6.16 9.31 -14.93
N HIS A 190 -6.78 9.95 -15.94
CA HIS A 190 -6.58 9.58 -17.33
C HIS A 190 -5.24 10.06 -17.93
N THR A 191 -4.77 11.22 -17.53
CA THR A 191 -3.61 11.83 -18.21
C THR A 191 -2.30 11.69 -17.45
N GLY A 192 -2.35 11.38 -16.16
CA GLY A 192 -1.19 11.43 -15.28
C GLY A 192 -0.58 12.81 -15.13
N ARG A 193 -1.25 13.87 -15.59
CA ARG A 193 -0.73 15.23 -15.53
C ARG A 193 -1.19 15.91 -14.26
N LEU A 194 -0.28 16.09 -13.32
CA LEU A 194 -0.53 16.94 -12.16
C LEU A 194 -0.57 18.40 -12.61
N ARG A 195 -1.59 19.14 -12.14
CA ARG A 195 -1.49 20.59 -12.15
C ARG A 195 -0.41 21.00 -11.15
N PRO A 196 0.34 22.09 -11.42
CA PRO A 196 1.22 22.66 -10.41
C PRO A 196 0.36 23.03 -9.18
N LEU A 197 0.39 22.16 -8.19
CA LEU A 197 -0.18 22.47 -6.89
C LEU A 197 0.87 23.29 -6.16
N GLY A 198 0.45 24.36 -5.49
CA GLY A 198 1.36 25.11 -4.62
C GLY A 198 2.06 24.19 -3.62
N PRO A 199 3.12 24.66 -2.96
CA PRO A 199 3.91 23.84 -2.07
C PRO A 199 3.02 23.08 -1.09
N SER A 200 3.24 21.77 -0.99
CA SER A 200 2.52 20.92 -0.03
C SER A 200 2.56 21.56 1.36
N ARG A 201 1.39 21.70 1.99
CA ARG A 201 1.28 22.37 3.30
C ARG A 201 1.86 21.56 4.47
N SER A 202 2.01 20.25 4.30
CA SER A 202 2.68 19.39 5.27
C SER A 202 4.17 19.30 4.92
N GLY A 203 5.00 20.05 5.64
CA GLY A 203 6.39 20.34 5.32
C GLY A 203 7.41 19.23 5.56
N GLY A 204 7.04 17.95 5.51
CA GLY A 204 7.98 16.83 5.75
C GLY A 204 7.87 15.72 4.70
N PRO A 205 8.85 14.82 4.65
CA PRO A 205 8.73 13.59 3.87
C PRO A 205 7.57 12.76 4.43
N GLY A 206 6.88 12.03 3.54
CA GLY A 206 5.88 11.04 3.95
C GLY A 206 6.49 9.89 4.75
N VAL A 207 5.65 8.94 5.17
CA VAL A 207 6.15 7.68 5.75
C VAL A 207 6.80 6.80 4.67
N PRO A 208 7.65 5.82 5.05
CA PRO A 208 8.13 4.81 4.12
C PRO A 208 6.98 4.23 3.29
N THR A 209 7.14 4.14 1.97
CA THR A 209 6.04 3.79 1.07
C THR A 209 6.49 2.79 0.00
N ILE A 210 5.69 1.73 -0.19
CA ILE A 210 5.81 0.81 -1.31
C ILE A 210 4.70 1.10 -2.33
N VAL A 211 5.07 1.25 -3.60
CA VAL A 211 4.17 1.60 -4.70
C VAL A 211 4.16 0.47 -5.72
N PHE A 212 2.97 0.04 -6.13
CA PHE A 212 2.74 -0.86 -7.27
C PHE A 212 1.93 -0.14 -8.33
N HIS A 213 2.31 -0.30 -9.60
CA HIS A 213 1.52 0.23 -10.72
C HIS A 213 1.74 -0.62 -11.98
N GLY A 214 0.66 -0.96 -12.68
CA GLY A 214 0.73 -1.58 -14.00
C GLY A 214 1.01 -0.52 -15.07
N ASP A 215 1.92 -0.77 -16.00
CA ASP A 215 2.24 0.21 -17.05
C ASP A 215 1.19 0.30 -18.18
N ASP A 216 0.25 -0.65 -18.22
CA ASP A 216 -0.93 -0.64 -19.11
C ASP A 216 -2.24 -0.24 -18.39
N ASP A 217 -2.15 0.38 -17.22
CA ASP A 217 -3.31 0.86 -16.47
C ASP A 217 -4.00 2.01 -17.22
N LYS A 218 -5.21 1.74 -17.72
CA LYS A 218 -6.06 2.70 -18.46
C LYS A 218 -7.05 3.46 -17.56
N THR A 219 -7.15 3.07 -16.29
CA THR A 219 -8.03 3.71 -15.31
C THR A 219 -7.29 4.80 -14.54
N VAL A 220 -6.10 4.47 -14.03
CA VAL A 220 -5.20 5.40 -13.36
C VAL A 220 -3.86 5.38 -14.08
N HIS A 221 -3.57 6.41 -14.86
CA HIS A 221 -2.37 6.49 -15.68
C HIS A 221 -1.09 6.23 -14.84
N PRO A 222 -0.15 5.39 -15.31
CA PRO A 222 1.02 4.95 -14.54
C PRO A 222 1.90 6.07 -13.99
N ALA A 223 1.93 7.23 -14.64
CA ALA A 223 2.63 8.40 -14.13
C ALA A 223 2.18 8.81 -12.72
N ASN A 224 0.94 8.47 -12.30
CA ASN A 224 0.48 8.78 -10.94
C ASN A 224 1.24 7.96 -9.88
N GLY A 225 1.61 6.71 -10.16
CA GLY A 225 2.49 5.93 -9.29
C GLY A 225 3.86 6.58 -9.12
N GLN A 226 4.45 7.07 -10.21
CA GLN A 226 5.71 7.82 -10.17
C GLN A 226 5.58 9.14 -9.38
N HIS A 227 4.43 9.82 -9.49
CA HIS A 227 4.16 11.03 -8.70
C HIS A 227 4.06 10.73 -7.20
N VAL A 228 3.49 9.58 -6.80
CA VAL A 228 3.51 9.14 -5.38
C VAL A 228 4.96 8.98 -4.90
N VAL A 229 5.81 8.34 -5.69
CA VAL A 229 7.24 8.18 -5.36
C VAL A 229 7.90 9.53 -5.11
N TYR A 230 7.73 10.49 -6.03
CA TYR A 230 8.33 11.82 -5.89
C TYR A 230 7.76 12.63 -4.73
N ASP A 231 6.45 12.52 -4.47
CA ASP A 231 5.81 13.19 -3.34
C ASP A 231 6.37 12.69 -2.00
N VAL A 232 6.57 11.38 -1.84
CA VAL A 232 7.12 10.79 -0.61
C VAL A 232 8.59 11.15 -0.43
N LEU A 233 9.39 11.18 -1.50
CA LEU A 233 10.81 11.54 -1.43
C LEU A 233 11.04 13.03 -1.13
N ALA A 234 10.06 13.89 -1.41
CA ALA A 234 10.05 15.33 -1.08
C ALA A 234 11.33 16.07 -1.50
N GLY A 235 11.82 15.83 -2.72
CA GLY A 235 13.04 16.48 -3.21
C GLY A 235 13.80 15.66 -4.24
N THR A 236 15.10 15.90 -4.36
CA THR A 236 15.96 15.13 -5.26
C THR A 236 16.08 13.69 -4.78
N PRO A 237 15.66 12.70 -5.60
CA PRO A 237 15.76 11.32 -5.21
C PRO A 237 17.21 10.90 -4.94
N PRO A 238 17.47 10.11 -3.90
CA PRO A 238 18.79 9.49 -3.71
C PRO A 238 19.07 8.49 -4.84
N PRO A 239 20.32 8.06 -5.02
CA PRO A 239 20.65 6.99 -5.94
C PRO A 239 19.80 5.75 -5.64
N ALA A 240 19.14 5.21 -6.66
CA ALA A 240 18.24 4.07 -6.52
C ALA A 240 18.92 2.77 -6.96
N GLN A 241 18.47 1.66 -6.37
CA GLN A 241 18.78 0.31 -6.84
C GLN A 241 17.66 -0.16 -7.76
N ILE A 242 17.99 -0.55 -8.98
CA ILE A 242 17.00 -1.00 -9.97
C ILE A 242 17.24 -2.48 -10.28
N THR A 243 16.21 -3.28 -10.12
CA THR A 243 16.18 -4.70 -10.49
C THR A 243 15.08 -4.91 -11.53
N ARG A 244 15.38 -5.67 -12.57
CA ARG A 244 14.39 -6.13 -13.55
C ARG A 244 14.27 -7.64 -13.46
N GLY A 245 13.06 -8.14 -13.56
CA GLY A 245 12.79 -9.57 -13.46
C GLY A 245 11.46 -9.93 -14.09
N GLU A 246 11.09 -11.18 -13.92
CA GLU A 246 9.80 -11.72 -14.35
C GLU A 246 9.25 -12.59 -13.22
N HIS A 247 7.95 -12.52 -13.01
CA HIS A 247 7.23 -13.36 -12.07
C HIS A 247 5.90 -13.78 -12.67
N ASN A 248 5.65 -15.11 -12.73
CA ASN A 248 4.43 -15.69 -13.32
C ASN A 248 4.07 -15.11 -14.70
N GLY A 249 5.06 -14.95 -15.58
CA GLY A 249 4.88 -14.44 -16.95
C GLY A 249 4.69 -12.92 -17.05
N ARG A 250 4.82 -12.16 -15.97
CA ARG A 250 4.83 -10.69 -15.99
C ARG A 250 6.22 -10.15 -15.74
N PRO A 251 6.82 -9.43 -16.68
CA PRO A 251 8.02 -8.65 -16.42
C PRO A 251 7.73 -7.51 -15.42
N PHE A 252 8.74 -7.13 -14.66
CA PHE A 252 8.65 -5.99 -13.76
C PHE A 252 9.96 -5.21 -13.67
N THR A 253 9.86 -3.95 -13.31
CA THR A 253 10.96 -3.12 -12.85
C THR A 253 10.73 -2.76 -11.39
N HIS A 254 11.66 -3.12 -10.51
CA HIS A 254 11.62 -2.80 -9.10
C HIS A 254 12.73 -1.79 -8.78
N THR A 255 12.34 -0.62 -8.31
CA THR A 255 13.24 0.48 -7.95
C THR A 255 13.16 0.73 -6.45
N VAL A 256 14.31 0.70 -5.77
CA VAL A 256 14.44 0.92 -4.32
C VAL A 256 15.21 2.21 -4.06
N PHE A 257 14.60 3.12 -3.32
CA PHE A 257 15.22 4.34 -2.81
C PHE A 257 15.50 4.16 -1.33
N PRO A 258 16.77 4.13 -0.89
CA PRO A 258 17.13 3.93 0.50
C PRO A 258 16.84 5.17 1.34
N GLY A 259 16.46 4.95 2.60
CA GLY A 259 16.42 5.97 3.62
C GLY A 259 17.82 6.27 4.18
N ARG A 260 17.90 7.24 5.10
CA ARG A 260 19.16 7.63 5.77
C ARG A 260 19.81 6.49 6.57
N ASP A 261 19.02 5.52 7.00
CA ASP A 261 19.45 4.33 7.74
C ASP A 261 19.81 3.14 6.82
N GLY A 262 19.81 3.35 5.51
CA GLY A 262 20.08 2.33 4.49
C GLY A 262 18.93 1.34 4.24
N ARG A 263 17.84 1.42 5.01
CA ARG A 263 16.64 0.61 4.76
C ARG A 263 15.84 1.16 3.58
N PRO A 264 15.05 0.33 2.89
CA PRO A 264 14.13 0.83 1.88
C PRO A 264 13.19 1.89 2.48
N PHE A 265 13.21 3.10 1.90
CA PHE A 265 12.30 4.18 2.26
C PHE A 265 11.15 4.29 1.25
N VAL A 266 11.48 4.19 -0.05
CA VAL A 266 10.47 4.04 -1.10
C VAL A 266 10.85 2.85 -1.98
N GLU A 267 9.87 1.99 -2.27
CA GLU A 267 9.95 0.96 -3.30
C GLU A 267 8.91 1.23 -4.38
N HIS A 268 9.31 1.12 -5.65
CA HIS A 268 8.41 1.26 -6.79
C HIS A 268 8.47 0.00 -7.65
N TRP A 269 7.34 -0.66 -7.81
CA TRP A 269 7.14 -1.83 -8.65
C TRP A 269 6.31 -1.43 -9.87
N GLU A 270 6.95 -1.37 -11.03
CA GLU A 270 6.28 -1.21 -12.32
C GLU A 270 6.05 -2.60 -12.91
N VAL A 271 4.79 -3.03 -13.02
CA VAL A 271 4.43 -4.36 -13.53
C VAL A 271 4.02 -4.23 -14.98
N HIS A 272 4.83 -4.81 -15.87
CA HIS A 272 4.67 -4.61 -17.31
C HIS A 272 3.53 -5.44 -17.90
N GLY A 273 2.73 -4.81 -18.76
CA GLY A 273 1.55 -5.41 -19.38
C GLY A 273 0.38 -5.68 -18.44
N THR A 274 0.36 -5.05 -17.25
CA THR A 274 -0.73 -5.18 -16.28
C THR A 274 -1.59 -3.92 -16.30
N GLY A 275 -2.92 -4.10 -16.30
CA GLY A 275 -3.90 -3.03 -16.20
C GLY A 275 -4.18 -2.61 -14.74
N HIS A 276 -5.39 -2.07 -14.52
CA HIS A 276 -5.85 -1.59 -13.21
C HIS A 276 -6.27 -2.76 -12.30
N ALA A 277 -5.32 -3.50 -11.75
CA ALA A 277 -5.57 -4.70 -10.98
C ALA A 277 -4.49 -4.94 -9.92
N TRP A 278 -4.86 -5.54 -8.78
CA TRP A 278 -3.94 -5.96 -7.72
C TRP A 278 -3.02 -7.08 -8.22
N SER A 279 -1.74 -6.80 -8.32
CA SER A 279 -0.73 -7.72 -8.86
C SER A 279 -0.55 -8.95 -7.98
N GLY A 280 -0.53 -10.13 -8.58
CA GLY A 280 -0.45 -11.43 -7.89
C GLY A 280 -1.68 -11.74 -7.04
N GLY A 281 -2.83 -11.08 -7.28
CA GLY A 281 -4.06 -11.25 -6.51
C GLY A 281 -4.82 -12.54 -6.83
N ASP A 282 -5.81 -12.85 -6.01
CA ASP A 282 -6.69 -14.00 -6.19
C ASP A 282 -7.88 -13.61 -7.11
N PRO A 283 -8.13 -14.36 -8.21
CA PRO A 283 -9.23 -14.07 -9.13
C PRO A 283 -10.64 -14.23 -8.52
N ALA A 284 -10.74 -14.75 -7.30
CA ALA A 284 -12.00 -14.76 -6.55
C ALA A 284 -12.42 -13.38 -6.03
N GLY A 285 -11.52 -12.40 -6.04
CA GLY A 285 -11.81 -10.98 -5.80
C GLY A 285 -11.75 -10.16 -7.07
N SER A 286 -12.48 -9.04 -7.12
CA SER A 286 -12.48 -8.14 -8.27
C SER A 286 -11.19 -7.32 -8.35
N PHE A 287 -10.88 -6.78 -9.54
CA PHE A 287 -9.69 -5.97 -9.81
C PHE A 287 -8.38 -6.63 -9.37
N THR A 288 -8.20 -7.89 -9.75
CA THR A 288 -6.99 -8.69 -9.49
C THR A 288 -6.37 -9.19 -10.78
N ASP A 289 -5.04 -9.27 -10.82
CA ASP A 289 -4.28 -10.00 -11.84
C ASP A 289 -3.52 -11.13 -11.14
N PRO A 290 -3.84 -12.40 -11.35
CA PRO A 290 -3.15 -13.53 -10.71
C PRO A 290 -1.73 -13.72 -11.22
N GLN A 291 -1.37 -13.09 -12.33
CA GLN A 291 -0.01 -13.03 -12.85
C GLN A 291 0.77 -11.90 -12.18
N GLY A 292 2.09 -11.93 -12.33
CA GLY A 292 2.96 -10.88 -11.81
C GLY A 292 3.42 -11.05 -10.37
N PRO A 293 4.17 -10.08 -9.87
CA PRO A 293 4.68 -10.07 -8.49
C PRO A 293 3.54 -10.10 -7.47
N ASP A 294 3.73 -10.83 -6.37
CA ASP A 294 2.76 -10.90 -5.26
C ASP A 294 2.80 -9.60 -4.45
N ALA A 295 1.95 -8.63 -4.82
CA ALA A 295 1.90 -7.33 -4.16
C ALA A 295 1.61 -7.44 -2.66
N SER A 296 0.75 -8.38 -2.24
CA SER A 296 0.47 -8.60 -0.83
C SER A 296 1.69 -9.08 -0.07
N GLY A 297 2.41 -10.06 -0.62
CA GLY A 297 3.65 -10.58 -0.03
C GLY A 297 4.73 -9.51 0.09
N GLU A 298 4.92 -8.72 -0.96
CA GLU A 298 5.92 -7.65 -0.98
C GLU A 298 5.57 -6.48 -0.05
N ILE A 299 4.28 -6.09 0.04
CA ILE A 299 3.80 -5.09 1.00
C ILE A 299 4.05 -5.58 2.44
N VAL A 300 3.71 -6.82 2.76
CA VAL A 300 3.96 -7.40 4.10
C VAL A 300 5.46 -7.47 4.40
N ARG A 301 6.30 -7.87 3.44
CA ARG A 301 7.76 -7.86 3.57
C ARG A 301 8.28 -6.45 3.85
N PHE A 302 7.82 -5.45 3.08
CA PHE A 302 8.21 -4.06 3.25
C PHE A 302 7.79 -3.52 4.62
N PHE A 303 6.55 -3.77 5.05
CA PHE A 303 6.04 -3.34 6.35
C PHE A 303 6.80 -3.97 7.52
N ALA A 304 7.25 -5.22 7.39
CA ALA A 304 8.05 -5.89 8.43
C ALA A 304 9.38 -5.18 8.73
N LEU A 305 9.90 -4.39 7.79
CA LEU A 305 11.13 -3.60 7.96
C LEU A 305 10.88 -2.24 8.64
N GLN A 306 9.62 -1.81 8.78
CA GLN A 306 9.27 -0.47 9.20
C GLN A 306 8.75 -0.43 10.64
N ARG A 307 9.02 0.68 11.30
CA ARG A 307 8.45 1.06 12.58
C ARG A 307 8.19 2.57 12.57
N ARG A 308 7.17 3.00 13.31
CA ARG A 308 6.89 4.42 13.48
C ARG A 308 8.13 5.12 14.05
N ARG A 309 8.53 6.20 13.41
CA ARG A 309 9.60 7.06 13.91
C ARG A 309 9.02 7.97 15.00
N MET A 310 9.65 8.04 16.16
CA MET A 310 9.31 9.08 17.12
C MET A 310 9.64 10.42 16.45
N LEU A 311 8.66 11.32 16.36
CA LEU A 311 8.87 12.69 15.93
C LEU A 311 9.64 13.36 17.09
N SER A 312 10.92 13.62 16.88
CA SER A 312 11.77 14.37 17.81
C SER A 312 11.49 15.85 17.70
#